data_5a9ce4f5f8fb513dcda4fd4a550dd4ba
#
_entry.id   5a9ce4f5f8fb513dcda4fd4a550dd4ba
#
_cell.length_a   1.000
_cell.length_b   1.000
_cell.length_c   1.000
_cell.angle_alpha   90.00
_cell.angle_beta   90.00
_cell.angle_gamma   90.00
#
_symmetry.space_group_name_H-M   'P 1'
#
loop_
_entity.id
_entity.type
_entity.pdbx_description
1 polymer ?
#
loop_
_entity_poly.entity_id
_entity_poly.type
_entity_poly.pdbx_seq_one_letter_code
_entity_poly.pdbx_strand_id
1 'polypeptide(L)'
;MRLVAPLHDFARNAISSHTLHTCPNLVVTTPMRCLEFWYLEKNARGIITDSGNVAEEATFIGTPCITMNNYVEHKETVTIGSNELAGENPALIAELAGRIVNGKWKACGIPERWDGRTATRIIQTLINM
;
A
#
# COMPACT_ATOMS: atom_id res chain seq x y z
N MET A 1 6.41 8.89 -15.63
CA MET A 1 6.15 7.75 -14.70
C MET A 1 4.79 7.18 -15.03
N ARG A 2 4.60 5.87 -15.00
CA ARG A 2 3.30 5.24 -15.17
C ARG A 2 2.63 5.06 -13.81
N LEU A 3 1.31 5.29 -13.77
CA LEU A 3 0.43 4.97 -12.65
C LEU A 3 -0.38 3.74 -13.07
N VAL A 4 -0.32 2.67 -12.34
CA VAL A 4 -1.13 1.46 -12.59
C VAL A 4 -2.19 1.37 -11.52
N ALA A 5 -3.45 1.30 -11.92
CA ALA A 5 -4.60 1.27 -11.04
C ALA A 5 -5.43 -0.01 -11.28
N PRO A 6 -5.14 -1.10 -10.57
CA PRO A 6 -6.01 -2.28 -10.55
C PRO A 6 -7.26 -1.97 -9.74
N LEU A 7 -8.38 -1.76 -10.42
CA LEU A 7 -9.60 -1.29 -9.78
C LEU A 7 -10.76 -2.27 -9.99
N HIS A 8 -11.56 -2.43 -8.94
CA HIS A 8 -12.87 -3.09 -9.05
C HIS A 8 -13.79 -2.31 -9.98
N ASP A 9 -14.77 -2.98 -10.57
CA ASP A 9 -15.68 -2.40 -11.55
C ASP A 9 -16.36 -1.13 -11.06
N PHE A 10 -16.76 -1.09 -9.78
CA PHE A 10 -17.36 0.10 -9.19
C PHE A 10 -16.42 1.32 -9.28
N ALA A 11 -15.19 1.21 -8.82
CA ALA A 11 -14.21 2.29 -8.85
C ALA A 11 -13.79 2.64 -10.29
N ARG A 12 -13.64 1.63 -11.14
CA ARG A 12 -13.31 1.81 -12.56
C ARG A 12 -14.38 2.61 -13.30
N ASN A 13 -15.66 2.32 -13.03
CA ASN A 13 -16.79 3.01 -13.66
C ASN A 13 -16.96 4.45 -13.16
N ALA A 14 -16.42 4.77 -11.97
CA ALA A 14 -16.43 6.13 -11.43
C ALA A 14 -15.39 7.05 -12.11
N ILE A 15 -14.38 6.49 -12.79
CA ILE A 15 -13.38 7.27 -13.51
C ILE A 15 -13.99 7.80 -14.80
N SER A 16 -14.04 9.12 -14.92
CA SER A 16 -14.58 9.75 -16.12
C SER A 16 -13.68 9.55 -17.33
N SER A 17 -14.26 9.54 -18.52
CA SER A 17 -13.51 9.53 -19.78
C SER A 17 -12.56 10.73 -19.88
N HIS A 18 -12.96 11.88 -19.33
CA HIS A 18 -12.12 13.07 -19.26
C HIS A 18 -10.82 12.81 -18.47
N THR A 19 -10.90 12.16 -17.32
CA THR A 19 -9.72 11.82 -16.51
C THR A 19 -8.75 10.93 -17.28
N LEU A 20 -9.25 9.93 -18.01
CA LEU A 20 -8.42 9.05 -18.84
C LEU A 20 -7.73 9.81 -19.98
N HIS A 21 -8.40 10.78 -20.59
CA HIS A 21 -7.80 11.61 -21.66
C HIS A 21 -6.74 12.59 -21.12
N THR A 22 -6.95 13.16 -19.93
CA THR A 22 -6.02 14.14 -19.34
C THR A 22 -4.83 13.49 -18.63
N CYS A 23 -4.91 12.19 -18.32
CA CYS A 23 -3.86 11.45 -17.62
C CYS A 23 -3.31 10.29 -18.47
N PRO A 24 -2.55 10.55 -19.55
CA PRO A 24 -2.10 9.51 -20.48
C PRO A 24 -1.17 8.46 -19.86
N ASN A 25 -0.64 8.74 -18.69
CA ASN A 25 0.21 7.81 -17.92
C ASN A 25 -0.57 6.95 -16.93
N LEU A 26 -1.89 7.13 -16.80
CA LEU A 26 -2.75 6.31 -15.96
C LEU A 26 -3.20 5.07 -16.75
N VAL A 27 -2.84 3.90 -16.23
CA VAL A 27 -3.24 2.59 -16.76
C VAL A 27 -4.22 1.98 -15.80
N VAL A 28 -5.49 1.98 -16.15
CA VAL A 28 -6.55 1.33 -15.37
C VAL A 28 -6.71 -0.10 -15.84
N THR A 29 -6.65 -1.04 -14.91
CA THR A 29 -6.80 -2.48 -15.17
C THR A 29 -7.92 -3.07 -14.32
N THR A 30 -8.34 -4.28 -14.65
CA THR A 30 -9.16 -5.11 -13.75
C THR A 30 -8.35 -5.55 -12.54
N PRO A 31 -9.00 -6.02 -11.45
CA PRO A 31 -8.30 -6.63 -10.33
C PRO A 31 -7.36 -7.74 -10.80
N MET A 32 -6.19 -7.79 -10.19
CA MET A 32 -5.14 -8.77 -10.48
C MET A 32 -5.24 -9.96 -9.54
N ARG A 33 -4.66 -11.09 -9.93
CA ARG A 33 -4.46 -12.22 -9.03
C ARG A 33 -3.39 -11.88 -7.99
N CYS A 34 -3.41 -12.54 -6.85
CA CYS A 34 -2.53 -12.26 -5.72
C CYS A 34 -1.04 -12.14 -6.11
N LEU A 35 -0.50 -13.12 -6.83
CA LEU A 35 0.92 -13.10 -7.22
C LEU A 35 1.27 -11.99 -8.22
N GLU A 36 0.34 -11.66 -9.12
CA GLU A 36 0.50 -10.56 -10.08
C GLU A 36 0.49 -9.22 -9.37
N PHE A 37 -0.41 -9.06 -8.38
CA PHE A 37 -0.52 -7.86 -7.57
C PHE A 37 0.72 -7.69 -6.69
N TRP A 38 1.18 -8.74 -6.02
CA TRP A 38 2.42 -8.75 -5.25
C TRP A 38 3.66 -8.39 -6.09
N TYR A 39 3.72 -8.90 -7.32
CA TYR A 39 4.78 -8.52 -8.26
C TYR A 39 4.74 -7.03 -8.59
N LEU A 40 3.55 -6.48 -8.80
CA LEU A 40 3.36 -5.06 -9.04
C LEU A 40 3.81 -4.22 -7.84
N GLU A 41 3.38 -4.57 -6.63
CA GLU A 41 3.76 -3.88 -5.39
C GLU A 41 5.27 -3.87 -5.17
N LYS A 42 5.90 -5.02 -5.33
CA LYS A 42 7.36 -5.18 -5.15
C LYS A 42 8.18 -4.33 -6.12
N ASN A 43 7.68 -4.11 -7.32
CA ASN A 43 8.38 -3.37 -8.38
C ASN A 43 7.88 -1.92 -8.52
N ALA A 44 6.91 -1.51 -7.73
CA ALA A 44 6.44 -0.14 -7.71
C ALA A 44 7.44 0.78 -6.98
N ARG A 45 7.51 2.04 -7.41
CA ARG A 45 8.22 3.09 -6.64
C ARG A 45 7.50 3.45 -5.35
N GLY A 46 6.20 3.27 -5.33
CA GLY A 46 5.34 3.48 -4.19
C GLY A 46 3.91 3.11 -4.52
N ILE A 47 3.12 2.99 -3.48
CA ILE A 47 1.74 2.51 -3.49
C ILE A 47 0.86 3.60 -2.88
N ILE A 48 -0.32 3.82 -3.44
CA ILE A 48 -1.39 4.62 -2.85
C ILE A 48 -2.60 3.71 -2.71
N THR A 49 -3.12 3.55 -1.52
CA THR A 49 -4.18 2.57 -1.23
C THR A 49 -5.11 3.04 -0.11
N ASP A 50 -6.30 2.49 -0.06
CA ASP A 50 -7.23 2.56 1.07
C ASP A 50 -7.30 1.22 1.85
N SER A 51 -6.58 0.20 1.39
CA SER A 51 -6.57 -1.14 1.97
C SER A 51 -5.51 -1.29 3.06
N GLY A 52 -5.93 -1.75 4.26
CA GLY A 52 -5.04 -2.10 5.35
C GLY A 52 -4.08 -3.25 4.98
N ASN A 53 -4.58 -4.29 4.30
CA ASN A 53 -3.76 -5.42 3.87
C ASN A 53 -2.62 -4.98 2.94
N VAL A 54 -2.90 -4.10 1.99
CA VAL A 54 -1.88 -3.55 1.08
C VAL A 54 -0.81 -2.76 1.84
N ALA A 55 -1.20 -2.01 2.89
CA ALA A 55 -0.24 -1.30 3.74
C ALA A 55 0.67 -2.26 4.53
N GLU A 56 0.16 -3.43 4.94
CA GLU A 56 0.93 -4.50 5.57
C GLU A 56 1.88 -5.16 4.58
N GLU A 57 1.39 -5.52 3.40
CA GLU A 57 2.18 -6.11 2.31
C GLU A 57 3.31 -5.17 1.89
N ALA A 58 3.01 -3.88 1.68
CA ALA A 58 3.99 -2.84 1.38
C ALA A 58 5.07 -2.71 2.46
N THR A 59 4.67 -2.80 3.75
CA THR A 59 5.61 -2.78 4.88
C THR A 59 6.54 -3.98 4.84
N PHE A 60 6.02 -5.18 4.58
CA PHE A 60 6.81 -6.40 4.51
C PHE A 60 7.80 -6.39 3.33
N ILE A 61 7.37 -5.83 2.19
CA ILE A 61 8.19 -5.72 0.97
C ILE A 61 9.18 -4.56 1.06
N GLY A 62 8.90 -3.55 1.90
CA GLY A 62 9.66 -2.31 2.00
C GLY A 62 9.34 -1.27 0.93
N THR A 63 8.19 -1.39 0.26
CA THR A 63 7.75 -0.42 -0.75
C THR A 63 7.07 0.78 -0.07
N PRO A 64 7.44 2.04 -0.38
CA PRO A 64 6.75 3.22 0.11
C PRO A 64 5.24 3.15 -0.09
N CYS A 65 4.46 3.39 0.97
CA CYS A 65 3.01 3.29 0.94
C CYS A 65 2.34 4.54 1.50
N ILE A 66 1.32 5.03 0.83
CA ILE A 66 0.46 6.12 1.25
C ILE A 66 -0.94 5.56 1.44
N THR A 67 -1.46 5.60 2.67
CA THR A 67 -2.81 5.14 2.96
C THR A 67 -3.79 6.32 2.99
N MET A 68 -4.86 6.21 2.19
CA MET A 68 -5.93 7.22 2.07
C MET A 68 -6.98 7.10 3.19
N ASN A 69 -6.58 6.61 4.38
CA ASN A 69 -7.38 6.55 5.58
C ASN A 69 -6.75 7.38 6.70
N ASN A 70 -7.55 7.83 7.66
CA ASN A 70 -7.08 8.54 8.85
C ASN A 70 -6.69 7.61 10.00
N TYR A 71 -6.79 6.30 9.78
CA TYR A 71 -6.48 5.27 10.76
C TYR A 71 -5.82 4.05 10.10
N VAL A 72 -5.17 3.25 10.92
CA VAL A 72 -4.66 1.92 10.53
C VAL A 72 -4.98 0.93 11.63
N GLU A 73 -5.21 -0.32 11.26
CA GLU A 73 -5.39 -1.43 12.21
C GLU A 73 -4.05 -1.78 12.87
N HIS A 74 -2.99 -1.83 12.07
CA HIS A 74 -1.63 -2.13 12.52
C HIS A 74 -0.75 -0.88 12.51
N LYS A 75 -0.62 -0.23 13.69
CA LYS A 75 0.14 1.03 13.87
C LYS A 75 1.61 0.89 13.50
N GLU A 76 2.16 -0.31 13.62
CA GLU A 76 3.54 -0.62 13.27
C GLU A 76 3.84 -0.45 11.79
N THR A 77 2.84 -0.50 10.91
CA THR A 77 3.02 -0.17 9.48
C THR A 77 3.46 1.29 9.29
N VAL A 78 2.99 2.18 10.18
CA VAL A 78 3.31 3.61 10.16
C VAL A 78 4.57 3.90 10.98
N THR A 79 4.70 3.32 12.17
CA THR A 79 5.79 3.69 13.11
C THR A 79 7.12 3.02 12.76
N ILE A 80 7.10 1.82 12.19
CA ILE A 80 8.28 1.03 11.82
C ILE A 80 8.31 0.78 10.32
N GLY A 81 7.16 0.47 9.73
CA GLY A 81 7.01 0.12 8.33
C GLY A 81 7.07 1.29 7.36
N SER A 82 6.72 1.01 6.12
CA SER A 82 6.84 1.93 4.99
C SER A 82 5.61 2.82 4.77
N ASN A 83 4.59 2.73 5.64
CA ASN A 83 3.30 3.40 5.44
C ASN A 83 3.26 4.82 6.05
N GLU A 84 2.59 5.74 5.35
CA GLU A 84 2.22 7.08 5.83
C GLU A 84 0.72 7.30 5.62
N LEU A 85 0.05 7.89 6.61
CA LEU A 85 -1.38 8.21 6.51
C LEU A 85 -1.58 9.58 5.88
N ALA A 86 -2.35 9.64 4.82
CA ALA A 86 -2.71 10.89 4.16
C ALA A 86 -4.19 11.26 4.34
N GLY A 87 -5.02 10.31 4.77
CA GLY A 87 -6.46 10.49 4.75
C GLY A 87 -6.96 10.81 3.34
N GLU A 88 -8.06 11.50 3.25
CA GLU A 88 -8.64 11.99 1.99
C GLU A 88 -8.11 13.38 1.59
N ASN A 89 -6.90 13.74 2.01
CA ASN A 89 -6.31 15.05 1.73
C ASN A 89 -5.47 15.02 0.44
N PRO A 90 -5.95 15.57 -0.70
CA PRO A 90 -5.25 15.50 -1.97
C PRO A 90 -3.90 16.23 -1.95
N ALA A 91 -3.78 17.30 -1.19
CA ALA A 91 -2.54 18.06 -1.09
C ALA A 91 -1.45 17.26 -0.39
N LEU A 92 -1.81 16.57 0.70
CA LEU A 92 -0.89 15.69 1.43
C LEU A 92 -0.52 14.46 0.59
N ILE A 93 -1.49 13.86 -0.10
CA ILE A 93 -1.22 12.74 -1.03
C ILE A 93 -0.20 13.16 -2.11
N ALA A 94 -0.39 14.34 -2.71
CA ALA A 94 0.52 14.86 -3.73
C ALA A 94 1.92 15.15 -3.18
N GLU A 95 2.02 15.72 -1.97
CA GLU A 95 3.29 15.95 -1.28
C GLU A 95 4.04 14.63 -1.03
N LEU A 96 3.36 13.65 -0.42
CA LEU A 96 3.93 12.34 -0.12
C LEU A 96 4.35 11.59 -1.40
N ALA A 97 3.53 11.64 -2.44
CA ALA A 97 3.89 11.09 -3.75
C ALA A 97 5.14 11.77 -4.33
N GLY A 98 5.26 13.08 -4.17
CA GLY A 98 6.46 13.83 -4.54
C GLY A 98 7.70 13.36 -3.77
N ARG A 99 7.57 13.06 -2.48
CA ARG A 99 8.67 12.49 -1.66
C ARG A 99 9.11 11.13 -2.20
N ILE A 100 8.17 10.25 -2.56
CA ILE A 100 8.45 8.95 -3.17
C ILE A 100 9.23 9.12 -4.48
N VAL A 101 8.73 9.96 -5.38
CA VAL A 101 9.36 10.20 -6.70
C VAL A 101 10.78 10.72 -6.58
N ASN A 102 11.05 11.55 -5.57
CA ASN A 102 12.36 12.13 -5.31
C ASN A 102 13.28 11.25 -4.45
N GLY A 103 12.87 10.03 -4.10
CA GLY A 103 13.64 9.11 -3.25
C GLY A 103 13.82 9.60 -1.81
N LYS A 104 12.91 10.45 -1.33
CA LYS A 104 12.94 11.04 0.02
C LYS A 104 11.91 10.39 0.94
N TRP A 105 11.84 9.07 0.92
CA TRP A 105 10.96 8.34 1.84
C TRP A 105 11.63 8.13 3.18
N LYS A 106 10.83 7.86 4.20
CA LYS A 106 11.34 7.54 5.54
C LYS A 106 12.12 6.22 5.54
N ALA A 107 13.03 6.05 6.47
CA ALA A 107 13.60 4.75 6.77
C ALA A 107 12.48 3.83 7.29
N CYS A 108 12.46 2.59 6.83
CA CYS A 108 11.47 1.60 7.21
C CYS A 108 12.13 0.26 7.53
N GLY A 109 11.43 -0.56 8.31
CA GLY A 109 11.86 -1.89 8.68
C GLY A 109 10.66 -2.83 8.79
N ILE A 110 10.94 -4.10 9.03
CA ILE A 110 9.91 -5.11 9.29
C ILE A 110 9.63 -5.09 10.81
N PRO A 111 8.36 -4.95 11.25
CA PRO A 111 8.00 -4.98 12.65
C PRO A 111 8.40 -6.29 13.33
N GLU A 112 8.64 -6.23 14.63
CA GLU A 112 8.98 -7.41 15.43
C GLU A 112 7.87 -8.47 15.31
N ARG A 113 8.28 -9.73 15.20
CA ARG A 113 7.40 -10.91 15.05
C ARG A 113 6.65 -11.04 13.72
N TRP A 114 6.94 -10.21 12.75
CA TRP A 114 6.45 -10.40 11.37
C TRP A 114 7.34 -11.41 10.61
N ASP A 115 7.56 -12.57 11.21
CA ASP A 115 8.51 -13.60 10.77
C ASP A 115 7.84 -14.91 10.31
N GLY A 116 6.51 -14.89 10.13
CA GLY A 116 5.74 -16.06 9.68
C GLY A 116 5.55 -17.16 10.76
N ARG A 117 5.94 -16.92 12.03
CA ARG A 117 5.88 -17.92 13.12
C ARG A 117 4.71 -17.73 14.09
N THR A 118 3.71 -16.93 13.72
CA THR A 118 2.56 -16.62 14.57
C THR A 118 1.79 -17.88 14.98
N ALA A 119 1.50 -18.77 14.03
CA ALA A 119 0.80 -20.03 14.31
C ALA A 119 1.54 -20.88 15.36
N THR A 120 2.86 -21.01 15.24
CA THR A 120 3.69 -21.74 16.21
C THR A 120 3.59 -21.13 17.61
N ARG A 121 3.65 -19.80 17.72
CA ARG A 121 3.52 -19.10 19.02
C ARG A 121 2.15 -19.32 19.65
N ILE A 122 1.08 -19.24 18.84
CA ILE A 122 -0.28 -19.46 19.32
C ILE A 122 -0.40 -20.89 19.89
N ILE A 123 0.04 -21.90 19.13
CA ILE A 123 0.00 -23.29 19.58
C ILE A 123 0.79 -23.49 20.88
N GLN A 124 2.01 -22.95 20.95
CA GLN A 124 2.83 -23.03 22.17
C GLN A 124 2.14 -22.39 23.39
N THR A 125 1.49 -21.25 23.19
CA THR A 125 0.74 -20.59 24.26
C THR A 125 -0.42 -21.45 24.74
N LEU A 126 -1.20 -22.04 23.83
CA LEU A 126 -2.36 -22.87 24.16
C LEU A 126 -1.96 -24.18 24.87
N ILE A 127 -0.82 -24.78 24.50
CA ILE A 127 -0.34 -26.02 25.14
C ILE A 127 0.16 -25.75 26.57
N ASN A 128 0.68 -24.54 26.83
CA ASN A 128 1.25 -24.17 28.12
C ASN A 128 0.22 -23.51 29.08
N MET A 129 -1.04 -23.38 28.66
CA MET A 129 -2.16 -22.97 29.54
C MET A 129 -2.76 -24.14 30.31
#